data_22e36348b45caa82c1447696a3d97e3b
#
_entry.id   22e36348b45caa82c1447696a3d97e3b
#
_cell.length_a   1.000
_cell.length_b   1.000
_cell.length_c   1.000
_cell.angle_alpha   90.00
_cell.angle_beta   90.00
_cell.angle_gamma   90.00
#
_symmetry.space_group_name_H-M   'P 1'
#
loop_
_entity.id
_entity.type
_entity.pdbx_description
1 polymer ?
#
loop_
_entity_poly.entity_id
_entity_poly.type
_entity_poly.pdbx_seq_one_letter_code
_entity_poly.pdbx_strand_id
1 'polypeptide(L)'
;MHWMEWNPGLNNDTLTLREVYESLPGYSQSEINWLVKAIENPKSPFALVGAIDLFGHDCVHVLLGRGLLAQDEAFVIGFTMGTSKQLSSWQRNFFKFATQHLYPKEYRFDDNDLKIFDLGVECGIKSPCKEIYKIDFRPLLDLPLGEVRAKVGIDKQLLLEAYEIERWFVPQSPVSRRLPVRHISNKSTSSESTSPSTVRDGLSVGIG
;
A
#
# COMPACT_ATOMS: atom_id res chain seq x y z
N MET A 1 17.81 9.55 -12.05
CA MET A 1 17.55 8.93 -10.72
C MET A 1 17.83 7.45 -10.85
N HIS A 2 18.57 6.86 -9.91
CA HIS A 2 18.81 5.42 -9.92
C HIS A 2 17.54 4.69 -9.48
N TRP A 3 17.23 3.53 -10.07
CA TRP A 3 15.98 2.80 -9.78
C TRP A 3 15.80 2.46 -8.29
N MET A 4 16.88 2.20 -7.55
CA MET A 4 16.82 1.93 -6.10
C MET A 4 16.38 3.14 -5.26
N GLU A 5 16.52 4.35 -5.80
CA GLU A 5 16.16 5.59 -5.11
C GLU A 5 14.73 6.02 -5.43
N TRP A 6 14.14 5.46 -6.50
CA TRP A 6 12.80 5.81 -6.90
C TRP A 6 11.78 5.39 -5.83
N ASN A 7 10.96 6.33 -5.44
CA ASN A 7 9.89 6.11 -4.46
C ASN A 7 8.79 7.16 -4.67
N PRO A 8 7.62 6.79 -5.18
CA PRO A 8 6.56 7.75 -5.48
C PRO A 8 5.91 8.32 -4.21
N GLY A 9 5.91 7.56 -3.10
CA GLY A 9 5.24 7.95 -1.86
C GLY A 9 3.72 8.04 -1.99
N LEU A 10 3.04 8.42 -0.89
CA LEU A 10 1.57 8.57 -0.87
C LEU A 10 1.08 10.03 -0.91
N ASN A 11 1.97 11.02 -0.79
CA ASN A 11 1.60 12.43 -0.73
C ASN A 11 1.62 13.11 -2.10
N ASN A 12 1.05 12.43 -3.09
CA ASN A 12 1.07 12.81 -4.51
C ASN A 12 -0.32 12.77 -5.15
N ASP A 13 -1.37 12.96 -4.36
CA ASP A 13 -2.77 12.79 -4.80
C ASP A 13 -3.17 13.69 -5.97
N THR A 14 -2.49 14.83 -6.15
CA THR A 14 -2.76 15.80 -7.22
C THR A 14 -2.04 15.50 -8.53
N LEU A 15 -0.98 14.69 -8.50
CA LEU A 15 -0.30 14.24 -9.71
C LEU A 15 -1.15 13.18 -10.42
N THR A 16 -1.07 13.14 -11.75
CA THR A 16 -1.72 12.09 -12.52
C THR A 16 -0.98 10.77 -12.40
N LEU A 17 -1.70 9.66 -12.61
CA LEU A 17 -1.07 8.34 -12.66
C LEU A 17 0.03 8.31 -13.74
N ARG A 18 -0.19 8.97 -14.91
CA ARG A 18 0.79 9.09 -15.99
C ARG A 18 2.06 9.76 -15.54
N GLU A 19 1.97 10.96 -14.94
CA GLU A 19 3.15 11.71 -14.51
C GLU A 19 4.05 10.90 -13.56
N VAL A 20 3.44 10.18 -12.64
CA VAL A 20 4.21 9.38 -11.68
C VAL A 20 4.72 8.09 -12.30
N TYR A 21 3.93 7.43 -13.17
CA TYR A 21 4.36 6.26 -13.93
C TYR A 21 5.55 6.58 -14.85
N GLU A 22 5.50 7.69 -15.59
CA GLU A 22 6.60 8.10 -16.48
C GLU A 22 7.86 8.55 -15.72
N SER A 23 7.78 8.80 -14.42
CA SER A 23 8.93 9.05 -13.57
C SER A 23 9.69 7.78 -13.19
N LEU A 24 9.12 6.59 -13.45
CA LEU A 24 9.81 5.32 -13.27
C LEU A 24 11.10 5.31 -14.10
N PRO A 25 12.25 5.06 -13.47
CA PRO A 25 13.49 4.93 -14.22
C PRO A 25 13.39 3.70 -15.12
N GLY A 26 13.70 3.89 -16.41
CA GLY A 26 13.73 2.79 -17.35
C GLY A 26 14.72 1.72 -16.88
N TYR A 27 14.23 0.53 -16.66
CA TYR A 27 15.08 -0.62 -16.37
C TYR A 27 15.85 -1.03 -17.61
N SER A 28 17.09 -1.48 -17.44
CA SER A 28 17.71 -2.28 -18.48
C SER A 28 16.92 -3.60 -18.60
N GLN A 29 16.48 -3.90 -19.80
CA GLN A 29 15.60 -5.04 -20.12
C GLN A 29 16.13 -6.41 -19.63
N SER A 30 17.42 -6.48 -19.25
CA SER A 30 18.10 -7.65 -18.71
C SER A 30 17.81 -7.88 -17.21
N GLU A 31 17.52 -6.85 -16.44
CA GLU A 31 17.29 -6.95 -14.99
C GLU A 31 15.85 -7.31 -14.62
N ILE A 32 14.88 -6.93 -15.45
CA ILE A 32 13.44 -7.16 -15.23
C ILE A 32 13.01 -8.60 -15.60
N ASN A 33 13.78 -9.28 -16.42
CA ASN A 33 13.29 -10.32 -17.33
C ASN A 33 12.76 -11.60 -16.67
N TRP A 34 13.09 -11.89 -15.41
CA TRP A 34 12.67 -13.16 -14.84
C TRP A 34 11.50 -13.03 -13.85
N LEU A 35 11.48 -12.00 -13.01
CA LEU A 35 10.37 -11.74 -12.08
C LEU A 35 9.09 -11.43 -12.86
N VAL A 36 9.25 -10.58 -13.88
CA VAL A 36 8.21 -10.25 -14.84
C VAL A 36 7.72 -11.49 -15.58
N LYS A 37 8.62 -12.32 -16.10
CA LYS A 37 8.24 -13.58 -16.75
C LYS A 37 7.58 -14.58 -15.79
N ALA A 38 7.93 -14.57 -14.52
CA ALA A 38 7.30 -15.45 -13.54
C ALA A 38 5.90 -14.94 -13.14
N ILE A 39 5.69 -13.62 -13.12
CA ILE A 39 4.43 -12.98 -12.74
C ILE A 39 3.47 -12.86 -13.93
N GLU A 40 3.99 -12.48 -15.12
CA GLU A 40 3.18 -12.23 -16.33
C GLU A 40 2.81 -13.46 -17.12
N ASN A 41 3.52 -14.57 -16.94
CA ASN A 41 3.19 -15.76 -17.73
C ASN A 41 2.05 -16.55 -17.10
N PRO A 42 0.80 -16.39 -17.59
CA PRO A 42 -0.34 -17.17 -17.09
C PRO A 42 -0.19 -18.69 -17.32
N LYS A 43 0.81 -19.11 -18.10
CA LYS A 43 1.20 -20.51 -18.32
C LYS A 43 2.34 -20.95 -17.40
N SER A 44 2.92 -20.03 -16.61
CA SER A 44 3.90 -20.40 -15.59
C SER A 44 3.21 -21.26 -14.54
N PRO A 45 3.85 -22.34 -14.04
CA PRO A 45 3.39 -23.01 -12.84
C PRO A 45 3.35 -22.07 -11.63
N PHE A 46 3.91 -20.88 -11.76
CA PHE A 46 3.88 -19.74 -10.83
C PHE A 46 2.80 -18.70 -11.19
N ALA A 47 1.96 -18.93 -12.21
CA ALA A 47 0.76 -18.14 -12.44
C ALA A 47 -0.17 -18.28 -11.24
N LEU A 48 0.27 -17.72 -10.13
CA LEU A 48 -0.52 -17.63 -8.93
C LEU A 48 -1.63 -16.60 -9.14
N VAL A 49 -2.65 -16.74 -8.36
CA VAL A 49 -3.74 -15.76 -8.30
C VAL A 49 -3.13 -14.36 -8.08
N GLY A 50 -3.41 -13.43 -9.00
CA GLY A 50 -2.83 -12.09 -8.97
C GLY A 50 -1.83 -11.82 -10.12
N ALA A 51 -1.68 -12.74 -11.11
CA ALA A 51 -0.88 -12.43 -12.30
C ALA A 51 -1.38 -11.15 -12.97
N ILE A 52 -0.51 -10.18 -13.10
CA ILE A 52 -0.77 -8.84 -13.64
C ILE A 52 0.33 -8.54 -14.67
N ASP A 53 0.01 -7.79 -15.74
CA ASP A 53 1.03 -7.38 -16.69
C ASP A 53 1.99 -6.34 -16.05
N LEU A 54 3.18 -6.16 -16.64
CA LEU A 54 4.20 -5.26 -16.11
C LEU A 54 3.66 -3.84 -15.92
N PHE A 55 2.94 -3.33 -16.92
CA PHE A 55 2.35 -2.00 -16.85
C PHE A 55 1.39 -1.87 -15.65
N GLY A 56 0.52 -2.86 -15.46
CA GLY A 56 -0.39 -2.89 -14.32
C GLY A 56 0.34 -3.01 -12.99
N HIS A 57 1.38 -3.85 -12.93
CA HIS A 57 2.24 -4.01 -11.74
C HIS A 57 2.89 -2.69 -11.33
N ASP A 58 3.49 -1.98 -12.29
CA ASP A 58 4.10 -0.67 -12.07
C ASP A 58 3.08 0.38 -11.60
N CYS A 59 1.86 0.35 -12.17
CA CYS A 59 0.76 1.19 -11.68
C CYS A 59 0.41 0.88 -10.21
N VAL A 60 0.48 -0.40 -9.80
CA VAL A 60 0.23 -0.76 -8.39
C VAL A 60 1.33 -0.19 -7.49
N HIS A 61 2.61 -0.23 -7.88
CA HIS A 61 3.69 0.46 -7.16
C HIS A 61 3.39 1.94 -6.94
N VAL A 62 2.97 2.64 -7.99
CA VAL A 62 2.60 4.06 -7.93
C VAL A 62 1.42 4.28 -6.97
N LEU A 63 0.37 3.49 -7.08
CA LEU A 63 -0.83 3.64 -6.27
C LEU A 63 -0.60 3.34 -4.79
N LEU A 64 0.24 2.36 -4.48
CA LEU A 64 0.63 2.03 -3.13
C LEU A 64 1.74 2.96 -2.59
N GLY A 65 2.37 3.78 -3.43
CA GLY A 65 3.46 4.66 -3.01
C GLY A 65 4.72 3.89 -2.63
N ARG A 66 4.98 2.75 -3.28
CA ARG A 66 6.12 1.85 -3.01
C ARG A 66 7.19 2.00 -4.09
N GLY A 67 8.46 1.95 -3.67
CA GLY A 67 9.58 1.89 -4.60
C GLY A 67 9.78 0.51 -5.22
N LEU A 68 11.02 0.20 -5.61
CA LEU A 68 11.34 -0.96 -6.43
C LEU A 68 12.37 -1.90 -5.76
N LEU A 69 12.61 -1.75 -4.46
CA LEU A 69 13.50 -2.66 -3.73
C LEU A 69 12.75 -3.95 -3.35
N ALA A 70 13.48 -5.02 -3.05
CA ALA A 70 12.91 -6.34 -2.72
C ALA A 70 11.78 -6.26 -1.67
N GLN A 71 11.96 -5.46 -0.64
CA GLN A 71 10.94 -5.23 0.39
C GLN A 71 9.70 -4.50 -0.15
N ASP A 72 9.86 -3.55 -1.10
CA ASP A 72 8.75 -2.88 -1.78
C ASP A 72 7.98 -3.88 -2.64
N GLU A 73 8.72 -4.68 -3.43
CA GLU A 73 8.16 -5.76 -4.26
C GLU A 73 7.37 -6.75 -3.41
N ALA A 74 7.92 -7.17 -2.28
CA ALA A 74 7.26 -8.10 -1.36
C ALA A 74 5.89 -7.57 -0.91
N PHE A 75 5.81 -6.29 -0.54
CA PHE A 75 4.54 -5.66 -0.17
C PHE A 75 3.56 -5.58 -1.34
N VAL A 76 4.02 -5.12 -2.51
CA VAL A 76 3.18 -4.93 -3.71
C VAL A 76 2.61 -6.24 -4.20
N ILE A 77 3.43 -7.29 -4.30
CA ILE A 77 2.98 -8.63 -4.68
C ILE A 77 2.01 -9.18 -3.64
N GLY A 78 2.35 -9.05 -2.34
CA GLY A 78 1.47 -9.46 -1.25
C GLY A 78 0.11 -8.78 -1.32
N PHE A 79 0.08 -7.45 -1.47
CA PHE A 79 -1.15 -6.68 -1.61
C PHE A 79 -1.97 -7.15 -2.82
N THR A 80 -1.33 -7.28 -3.99
CA THR A 80 -1.99 -7.73 -5.22
C THR A 80 -2.63 -9.10 -5.03
N MET A 81 -1.92 -10.06 -4.46
CA MET A 81 -2.46 -11.40 -4.15
C MET A 81 -3.58 -11.31 -3.11
N GLY A 82 -3.43 -10.48 -2.08
CA GLY A 82 -4.43 -10.29 -1.03
C GLY A 82 -5.76 -9.70 -1.52
N THR A 83 -5.74 -8.92 -2.62
CA THR A 83 -6.99 -8.42 -3.24
C THR A 83 -7.79 -9.51 -3.94
N SER A 84 -7.21 -10.69 -4.15
CA SER A 84 -7.89 -11.79 -4.82
C SER A 84 -8.90 -12.49 -3.91
N LYS A 85 -10.08 -12.76 -4.44
CA LYS A 85 -11.11 -13.57 -3.78
C LYS A 85 -10.75 -15.07 -3.70
N GLN A 86 -9.75 -15.50 -4.44
CA GLN A 86 -9.38 -16.91 -4.60
C GLN A 86 -8.05 -17.26 -3.94
N LEU A 87 -7.44 -16.35 -3.20
CA LEU A 87 -6.18 -16.60 -2.52
C LEU A 87 -6.35 -17.68 -1.45
N SER A 88 -5.70 -18.81 -1.65
CA SER A 88 -5.65 -19.90 -0.66
C SER A 88 -4.36 -19.85 0.16
N SER A 89 -4.40 -20.40 1.37
CA SER A 89 -3.19 -20.52 2.22
C SER A 89 -2.07 -21.30 1.52
N TRP A 90 -2.43 -22.31 0.70
CA TRP A 90 -1.46 -23.07 -0.08
C TRP A 90 -0.71 -22.17 -1.08
N GLN A 91 -1.42 -21.33 -1.84
CA GLN A 91 -0.80 -20.40 -2.80
C GLN A 91 0.13 -19.39 -2.11
N ARG A 92 -0.30 -18.84 -0.97
CA ARG A 92 0.52 -17.95 -0.14
C ARG A 92 1.81 -18.63 0.31
N ASN A 93 1.71 -19.85 0.86
CA ASN A 93 2.87 -20.61 1.33
C ASN A 93 3.78 -21.06 0.19
N PHE A 94 3.20 -21.45 -0.93
CA PHE A 94 3.97 -21.83 -2.11
C PHE A 94 4.75 -20.64 -2.68
N PHE A 95 4.15 -19.46 -2.77
CA PHE A 95 4.85 -18.26 -3.19
C PHE A 95 6.06 -17.97 -2.29
N LYS A 96 5.88 -18.00 -0.98
CA LYS A 96 6.97 -17.81 -0.01
C LYS A 96 8.10 -18.82 -0.21
N PHE A 97 7.76 -20.09 -0.36
CA PHE A 97 8.75 -21.14 -0.64
C PHE A 97 9.49 -20.88 -1.97
N ALA A 98 8.77 -20.53 -3.02
CA ALA A 98 9.35 -20.27 -4.34
C ALA A 98 10.32 -19.08 -4.30
N THR A 99 9.95 -17.97 -3.67
CA THR A 99 10.80 -16.77 -3.58
C THR A 99 12.04 -16.99 -2.74
N GLN A 100 12.01 -17.85 -1.74
CA GLN A 100 13.19 -18.17 -0.92
C GLN A 100 14.13 -19.17 -1.58
N HIS A 101 13.60 -20.16 -2.32
CA HIS A 101 14.37 -21.36 -2.67
C HIS A 101 14.56 -21.54 -4.18
N LEU A 102 13.58 -21.13 -4.99
CA LEU A 102 13.58 -21.39 -6.43
C LEU A 102 14.09 -20.20 -7.25
N TYR A 103 14.07 -19.00 -6.69
CA TYR A 103 14.52 -17.80 -7.38
C TYR A 103 16.05 -17.68 -7.40
N PRO A 104 16.66 -17.03 -8.43
CA PRO A 104 18.06 -16.68 -8.40
C PRO A 104 18.42 -15.92 -7.13
N LYS A 105 19.66 -16.12 -6.63
CA LYS A 105 20.06 -15.62 -5.29
C LYS A 105 19.87 -14.11 -5.13
N GLU A 106 20.11 -13.35 -6.16
CA GLU A 106 19.98 -11.89 -6.21
C GLU A 106 18.55 -11.37 -6.09
N TYR A 107 17.57 -12.25 -6.25
CA TYR A 107 16.13 -11.92 -6.23
C TYR A 107 15.35 -12.68 -5.14
N ARG A 108 16.06 -13.37 -4.27
CA ARG A 108 15.42 -14.09 -3.16
C ARG A 108 14.94 -13.12 -2.11
N PHE A 109 13.74 -13.38 -1.63
CA PHE A 109 13.24 -12.71 -0.46
C PHE A 109 13.92 -13.26 0.79
N ASP A 110 14.36 -12.38 1.65
CA ASP A 110 14.81 -12.72 2.99
C ASP A 110 13.62 -12.87 3.96
N ASP A 111 13.90 -13.20 5.21
CA ASP A 111 12.85 -13.39 6.22
C ASP A 111 12.09 -12.09 6.54
N ASN A 112 12.69 -10.93 6.35
CA ASN A 112 12.01 -9.66 6.52
C ASN A 112 11.11 -9.38 5.33
N ASP A 113 11.58 -9.61 4.10
CA ASP A 113 10.75 -9.48 2.90
C ASP A 113 9.51 -10.37 2.98
N LEU A 114 9.64 -11.60 3.51
CA LEU A 114 8.50 -12.49 3.70
C LEU A 114 7.49 -11.99 4.74
N LYS A 115 7.94 -11.32 5.82
CA LYS A 115 7.04 -10.67 6.77
C LYS A 115 6.29 -9.52 6.11
N ILE A 116 6.98 -8.76 5.26
CA ILE A 116 6.38 -7.64 4.54
C ILE A 116 5.45 -8.12 3.43
N PHE A 117 5.77 -9.23 2.77
CA PHE A 117 4.83 -9.91 1.87
C PHE A 117 3.53 -10.31 2.61
N ASP A 118 3.65 -10.95 3.77
CA ASP A 118 2.49 -11.33 4.57
C ASP A 118 1.67 -10.12 5.02
N LEU A 119 2.33 -9.01 5.39
CA LEU A 119 1.68 -7.74 5.71
C LEU A 119 0.94 -7.17 4.50
N GLY A 120 1.55 -7.21 3.33
CA GLY A 120 0.91 -6.84 2.07
C GLY A 120 -0.35 -7.67 1.80
N VAL A 121 -0.28 -8.99 1.96
CA VAL A 121 -1.44 -9.89 1.81
C VAL A 121 -2.58 -9.49 2.75
N GLU A 122 -2.29 -9.28 4.03
CA GLU A 122 -3.31 -8.88 5.01
C GLU A 122 -3.91 -7.50 4.69
N CYS A 123 -3.09 -6.56 4.21
CA CYS A 123 -3.55 -5.26 3.77
C CYS A 123 -4.48 -5.39 2.55
N GLY A 124 -4.12 -6.20 1.56
CA GLY A 124 -4.95 -6.47 0.38
C GLY A 124 -6.28 -7.15 0.72
N ILE A 125 -6.29 -8.12 1.64
CA ILE A 125 -7.51 -8.78 2.12
C ILE A 125 -8.47 -7.76 2.77
N LYS A 126 -7.95 -6.86 3.60
CA LYS A 126 -8.74 -5.83 4.30
C LYS A 126 -9.16 -4.68 3.39
N SER A 127 -8.43 -4.45 2.29
CA SER A 127 -8.71 -3.35 1.37
C SER A 127 -10.09 -3.50 0.72
N PRO A 128 -10.84 -2.41 0.52
CA PRO A 128 -12.01 -2.38 -0.36
C PRO A 128 -11.67 -2.76 -1.81
N CYS A 129 -10.41 -2.51 -2.24
CA CYS A 129 -9.92 -2.89 -3.56
C CYS A 129 -9.97 -4.42 -3.72
N LYS A 130 -10.63 -4.89 -4.76
CA LYS A 130 -10.69 -6.32 -5.08
C LYS A 130 -10.19 -6.58 -6.49
N GLU A 131 -9.43 -7.67 -6.63
CA GLU A 131 -8.93 -8.16 -7.92
C GLU A 131 -8.18 -7.07 -8.71
N ILE A 132 -7.29 -6.31 -8.05
CA ILE A 132 -6.55 -5.19 -8.64
C ILE A 132 -5.79 -5.60 -9.92
N TYR A 133 -5.37 -6.85 -9.99
CA TYR A 133 -4.69 -7.45 -11.15
C TYR A 133 -5.56 -7.58 -12.41
N LYS A 134 -6.88 -7.35 -12.29
CA LYS A 134 -7.82 -7.33 -13.42
C LYS A 134 -8.13 -5.93 -13.93
N ILE A 135 -7.61 -4.89 -13.27
CA ILE A 135 -7.91 -3.51 -13.62
C ILE A 135 -7.06 -3.10 -14.82
N ASP A 136 -7.70 -2.58 -15.86
CA ASP A 136 -6.99 -1.85 -16.91
C ASP A 136 -6.76 -0.41 -16.46
N PHE A 137 -5.51 -0.06 -16.19
CA PHE A 137 -5.13 1.29 -15.76
C PHE A 137 -4.98 2.29 -16.91
N ARG A 138 -4.97 1.86 -18.18
CA ARG A 138 -4.78 2.75 -19.33
C ARG A 138 -5.80 3.88 -19.39
N PRO A 139 -7.12 3.63 -19.16
CA PRO A 139 -8.11 4.70 -19.12
C PRO A 139 -7.99 5.65 -17.92
N LEU A 140 -7.20 5.28 -16.90
CA LEU A 140 -7.04 6.02 -15.66
C LEU A 140 -5.78 6.89 -15.63
N LEU A 141 -4.92 6.80 -16.65
CA LEU A 141 -3.60 7.42 -16.67
C LEU A 141 -3.64 8.94 -16.45
N ASP A 142 -4.63 9.63 -17.01
CA ASP A 142 -4.72 11.09 -16.95
C ASP A 142 -5.53 11.59 -15.74
N LEU A 143 -5.95 10.70 -14.85
CA LEU A 143 -6.63 11.06 -13.61
C LEU A 143 -5.62 11.30 -12.47
N PRO A 144 -5.93 12.24 -11.56
CA PRO A 144 -5.16 12.42 -10.33
C PRO A 144 -5.10 11.14 -9.50
N LEU A 145 -3.95 10.85 -8.88
CA LEU A 145 -3.74 9.63 -8.09
C LEU A 145 -4.75 9.46 -6.95
N GLY A 146 -5.16 10.56 -6.31
CA GLY A 146 -6.22 10.52 -5.29
C GLY A 146 -7.54 9.99 -5.85
N GLU A 147 -7.90 10.39 -7.06
CA GLU A 147 -9.11 9.92 -7.75
C GLU A 147 -8.96 8.45 -8.20
N VAL A 148 -7.81 8.08 -8.74
CA VAL A 148 -7.54 6.68 -9.14
C VAL A 148 -7.62 5.76 -7.92
N ARG A 149 -6.97 6.11 -6.80
CA ARG A 149 -7.05 5.35 -5.55
C ARG A 149 -8.50 5.16 -5.10
N ALA A 150 -9.28 6.23 -5.09
CA ALA A 150 -10.70 6.17 -4.73
C ALA A 150 -11.50 5.26 -5.67
N LYS A 151 -11.30 5.37 -6.99
CA LYS A 151 -12.00 4.55 -8.00
C LYS A 151 -11.69 3.06 -7.87
N VAL A 152 -10.43 2.70 -7.59
CA VAL A 152 -10.04 1.29 -7.47
C VAL A 152 -10.20 0.74 -6.05
N GLY A 153 -10.61 1.58 -5.09
CA GLY A 153 -10.86 1.16 -3.72
C GLY A 153 -9.61 1.03 -2.85
N ILE A 154 -8.53 1.75 -3.15
CA ILE A 154 -7.33 1.81 -2.30
C ILE A 154 -7.55 2.82 -1.20
N ASP A 155 -7.57 2.33 0.05
CA ASP A 155 -7.67 3.14 1.25
C ASP A 155 -6.28 3.55 1.77
N LYS A 156 -5.97 4.85 1.71
CA LYS A 156 -4.69 5.41 2.19
C LYS A 156 -4.51 5.23 3.70
N GLN A 157 -5.57 5.25 4.50
CA GLN A 157 -5.45 5.07 5.95
C GLN A 157 -5.02 3.64 6.27
N LEU A 158 -5.60 2.67 5.59
CA LEU A 158 -5.20 1.27 5.71
C LEU A 158 -3.73 1.06 5.29
N LEU A 159 -3.28 1.73 4.23
CA LEU A 159 -1.86 1.69 3.82
C LEU A 159 -0.95 2.30 4.89
N LEU A 160 -1.31 3.46 5.45
CA LEU A 160 -0.52 4.11 6.49
C LEU A 160 -0.42 3.25 7.76
N GLU A 161 -1.49 2.55 8.14
CA GLU A 161 -1.48 1.58 9.24
C GLU A 161 -0.53 0.41 8.95
N ALA A 162 -0.60 -0.15 7.74
CA ALA A 162 0.32 -1.21 7.33
C ALA A 162 1.78 -0.74 7.36
N TYR A 163 2.07 0.48 6.89
CA TYR A 163 3.41 1.05 6.89
C TYR A 163 3.94 1.36 8.29
N GLU A 164 3.07 1.67 9.23
CA GLU A 164 3.44 1.78 10.64
C GLU A 164 3.84 0.41 11.20
N ILE A 165 3.06 -0.64 10.94
CA ILE A 165 3.39 -2.02 11.31
C ILE A 165 4.72 -2.45 10.67
N GLU A 166 4.97 -2.13 9.40
CA GLU A 166 6.22 -2.44 8.72
C GLU A 166 7.42 -1.81 9.42
N ARG A 167 7.33 -0.54 9.82
CA ARG A 167 8.40 0.12 10.60
C ARG A 167 8.68 -0.57 11.93
N TRP A 168 7.68 -1.19 12.55
CA TRP A 168 7.86 -2.01 13.75
C TRP A 168 8.58 -3.32 13.45
N PHE A 169 8.27 -3.96 12.33
CA PHE A 169 8.88 -5.25 11.97
C PHE A 169 10.34 -5.10 11.54
N VAL A 170 10.65 -4.07 10.77
CA VAL A 170 11.97 -3.85 10.16
C VAL A 170 12.44 -2.37 10.31
N PRO A 171 12.64 -1.89 11.54
CA PRO A 171 12.91 -0.47 11.82
C PRO A 171 14.22 0.04 11.23
N GLN A 172 15.17 -0.87 10.95
CA GLN A 172 16.48 -0.52 10.41
C GLN A 172 16.48 -0.48 8.87
N SER A 173 15.43 -0.98 8.22
CA SER A 173 15.34 -0.99 6.77
C SER A 173 15.27 0.45 6.19
N PRO A 174 16.08 0.77 5.18
CA PRO A 174 15.95 2.04 4.46
C PRO A 174 14.57 2.19 3.80
N VAL A 175 13.97 1.08 3.37
CA VAL A 175 12.63 1.06 2.77
C VAL A 175 11.59 1.50 3.79
N SER A 176 11.57 0.87 4.96
CA SER A 176 10.60 1.21 6.02
C SER A 176 10.73 2.64 6.50
N ARG A 177 11.97 3.20 6.55
CA ARG A 177 12.22 4.58 6.99
C ARG A 177 11.69 5.65 6.03
N ARG A 178 11.60 5.36 4.72
CA ARG A 178 11.10 6.30 3.72
C ARG A 178 9.58 6.30 3.56
N LEU A 179 8.90 5.33 4.19
CA LEU A 179 7.44 5.25 4.14
C LEU A 179 6.79 6.41 4.89
N PRO A 180 5.67 6.94 4.40
CA PRO A 180 4.98 8.05 5.05
C PRO A 180 4.48 7.67 6.45
N VAL A 181 4.52 8.65 7.35
CA VAL A 181 4.03 8.51 8.72
C VAL A 181 2.59 8.98 8.80
N ARG A 182 1.77 8.29 9.58
CA ARG A 182 0.41 8.72 9.88
C ARG A 182 0.45 9.96 10.77
N HIS A 183 -0.04 11.09 10.28
CA HIS A 183 -0.28 12.25 11.13
C HIS A 183 -1.58 12.03 11.90
N ILE A 184 -1.48 11.76 13.20
CA ILE A 184 -2.63 11.77 14.09
C ILE A 184 -3.00 13.24 14.28
N SER A 185 -3.99 13.73 13.55
CA SER A 185 -4.61 15.01 13.88
C SER A 185 -5.31 14.85 15.22
N ASN A 186 -4.71 15.35 16.29
CA ASN A 186 -5.40 15.54 17.56
C ASN A 186 -6.54 16.53 17.31
N LYS A 187 -7.73 16.03 17.01
CA LYS A 187 -8.95 16.80 17.21
C LYS A 187 -9.03 17.00 18.72
N SER A 188 -8.54 18.16 19.19
CA SER A 188 -8.84 18.65 20.53
C SER A 188 -10.36 18.75 20.61
N THR A 189 -10.97 17.86 21.36
CA THR A 189 -12.31 18.03 21.87
C THR A 189 -12.26 19.28 22.75
N SER A 190 -12.60 20.43 22.18
CA SER A 190 -12.99 21.59 22.95
C SER A 190 -14.29 21.22 23.67
N SER A 191 -14.13 20.73 24.89
CA SER A 191 -15.24 20.64 25.85
C SER A 191 -15.71 22.07 26.12
N GLU A 192 -16.81 22.46 25.54
CA GLU A 192 -17.57 23.62 25.99
C GLU A 192 -17.88 23.43 27.48
N SER A 193 -17.19 24.22 28.31
CA SER A 193 -17.53 24.40 29.70
C SER A 193 -18.78 25.27 29.76
N THR A 194 -19.96 24.65 29.84
CA THR A 194 -21.18 25.31 30.22
C THR A 194 -21.12 25.64 31.71
N SER A 195 -20.86 26.91 32.02
CA SER A 195 -20.98 27.44 33.36
C SER A 195 -22.43 27.44 33.78
N PRO A 196 -22.79 26.95 34.99
CA PRO A 196 -24.15 27.08 35.50
C PRO A 196 -24.40 28.53 35.92
N SER A 197 -25.41 29.14 35.33
CA SER A 197 -25.95 30.42 35.76
C SER A 197 -26.65 30.27 37.11
N THR A 198 -26.10 31.00 38.10
CA THR A 198 -26.68 31.12 39.43
C THR A 198 -27.97 31.97 39.36
N VAL A 199 -29.12 31.34 39.51
CA VAL A 199 -30.41 32.00 39.76
C VAL A 199 -30.39 32.42 41.21
N ARG A 200 -30.39 33.74 41.50
CA ARG A 200 -30.71 34.30 42.83
C ARG A 200 -32.21 34.53 42.91
N ASP A 201 -32.86 33.69 43.67
CA ASP A 201 -34.21 33.96 44.15
C ASP A 201 -34.17 35.02 45.27
N GLY A 202 -34.75 36.17 44.98
CA GLY A 202 -35.01 37.20 45.96
C GLY A 202 -36.36 36.98 46.62
N LEU A 203 -36.36 36.45 47.81
CA LEU A 203 -37.56 36.47 48.67
C LEU A 203 -37.70 37.87 49.29
N SER A 204 -38.72 38.60 48.88
CA SER A 204 -39.22 39.79 49.56
C SER A 204 -40.39 39.38 50.48
N VAL A 205 -40.15 39.46 51.78
CA VAL A 205 -41.18 39.33 52.80
C VAL A 205 -41.75 40.73 53.04
N GLY A 206 -43.02 40.97 52.71
CA GLY A 206 -43.80 42.12 53.09
C GLY A 206 -44.69 41.79 54.29
N ILE A 207 -44.43 42.50 55.36
CA ILE A 207 -45.32 42.51 56.57
C ILE A 207 -46.28 43.66 56.39
N GLY A 208 -47.56 43.37 56.67
CA GLY A 208 -48.65 44.32 56.76
C GLY A 208 -49.97 43.63 56.99
#